data_f51beabff08ea910a6682d123192005a
#
_entry.id   f51beabff08ea910a6682d123192005a
#
_cell.length_a   1.000
_cell.length_b   1.000
_cell.length_c   1.000
_cell.angle_alpha   90.00
_cell.angle_beta   90.00
_cell.angle_gamma   90.00
#
_symmetry.space_group_name_H-M   'P 1'
#
loop_
_entity.id
_entity.type
_entity.pdbx_description
1 polymer ?
#
loop_
_entity_poly.entity_id
_entity_poly.type
_entity_poly.pdbx_seq_one_letter_code
_entity_poly.pdbx_strand_id
1 'polypeptide(L)'
;GGKYFLDLAFAMVGKMRGGPAKAAILGSGMTGMISGSSIANTVTTGTFTIPIMKKTGFSQEKAGAIEVSSSVNGQIMPPVMGAAAFVMASFIGVTYFEVVKHAFLPAIISYIALFYISHLEALKLGLKGMDDADVPHLKKTFLSGLHFLIPIFVLIFLLVYMRYTAGFSIFYATLSLVLVNLVNRVIKNPDFKTLSLIHISEPTRHRS
;
A
#
# COMPACT_ATOMS: atom_id res chain seq x y z
N GLY A 1 -0.74 5.16 6.53
CA GLY A 1 0.01 4.09 5.82
C GLY A 1 0.05 4.28 4.31
N GLY A 2 -1.10 4.38 3.63
CA GLY A 2 -1.14 4.40 2.16
C GLY A 2 -0.31 5.52 1.51
N LYS A 3 -0.38 6.73 2.03
CA LYS A 3 0.44 7.85 1.53
C LYS A 3 1.95 7.56 1.60
N TYR A 4 2.41 6.88 2.64
CA TYR A 4 3.82 6.51 2.79
C TYR A 4 4.33 5.63 1.64
N PHE A 5 3.56 4.60 1.27
CA PHE A 5 3.93 3.70 0.16
C PHE A 5 3.90 4.41 -1.19
N LEU A 6 2.96 5.34 -1.39
CA LEU A 6 2.94 6.18 -2.58
C LEU A 6 4.17 7.10 -2.64
N ASP A 7 4.47 7.83 -1.57
CA ASP A 7 5.63 8.71 -1.51
C ASP A 7 6.94 7.93 -1.71
N LEU A 8 7.03 6.71 -1.16
CA LEU A 8 8.17 5.81 -1.38
C LEU A 8 8.29 5.39 -2.85
N ALA A 9 7.18 5.01 -3.48
CA ALA A 9 7.15 4.65 -4.90
C ALA A 9 7.54 5.84 -5.79
N PHE A 10 7.04 7.05 -5.50
CA PHE A 10 7.45 8.26 -6.21
C PHE A 10 8.94 8.56 -6.03
N ALA A 11 9.48 8.38 -4.83
CA ALA A 11 10.90 8.55 -4.56
C ALA A 11 11.79 7.55 -5.35
N MET A 12 11.29 6.32 -5.59
CA MET A 12 12.04 5.27 -6.30
C MET A 12 12.01 5.45 -7.82
N VAL A 13 10.86 5.72 -8.40
CA VAL A 13 10.68 5.65 -9.86
C VAL A 13 10.13 6.94 -10.48
N GLY A 14 9.84 7.98 -9.70
CA GLY A 14 9.22 9.21 -10.19
C GLY A 14 10.00 9.92 -11.28
N LYS A 15 11.34 9.89 -11.23
CA LYS A 15 12.23 10.47 -12.23
C LYS A 15 12.31 9.68 -13.55
N MET A 16 11.88 8.43 -13.54
CA MET A 16 11.88 7.62 -14.75
C MET A 16 10.86 8.14 -15.76
N ARG A 17 11.08 7.89 -17.05
CA ARG A 17 10.10 8.20 -18.08
C ARG A 17 8.76 7.54 -17.78
N GLY A 18 7.67 8.34 -17.75
CA GLY A 18 6.38 7.89 -17.24
C GLY A 18 6.38 7.56 -15.75
N GLY A 19 7.27 8.20 -14.99
CA GLY A 19 7.45 7.99 -13.56
C GLY A 19 6.18 7.96 -12.72
N PRO A 20 5.24 8.90 -12.91
CA PRO A 20 3.98 8.89 -12.18
C PRO A 20 3.15 7.63 -12.34
N ALA A 21 3.05 7.08 -13.55
CA ALA A 21 2.35 5.81 -13.78
C ALA A 21 3.07 4.64 -13.11
N LYS A 22 4.40 4.59 -13.20
CA LYS A 22 5.22 3.57 -12.55
C LYS A 22 5.14 3.65 -11.03
N ALA A 23 5.14 4.87 -10.47
CA ALA A 23 4.97 5.10 -9.04
C ALA A 23 3.55 4.70 -8.58
N ALA A 24 2.52 4.98 -9.40
CA ALA A 24 1.16 4.51 -9.14
C ALA A 24 1.10 2.98 -9.10
N ILE A 25 1.73 2.28 -10.06
CA ILE A 25 1.77 0.82 -10.10
C ILE A 25 2.42 0.25 -8.84
N LEU A 26 3.60 0.74 -8.47
CA LEU A 26 4.30 0.25 -7.28
C LEU A 26 3.58 0.63 -5.98
N GLY A 27 3.18 1.88 -5.83
CA GLY A 27 2.53 2.37 -4.62
C GLY A 27 1.15 1.75 -4.40
N SER A 28 0.33 1.69 -5.44
CA SER A 28 -0.97 1.01 -5.41
C SER A 28 -0.81 -0.49 -5.19
N GLY A 29 0.22 -1.11 -5.78
CA GLY A 29 0.55 -2.50 -5.52
C GLY A 29 0.90 -2.78 -4.07
N MET A 30 1.79 -1.99 -3.47
CA MET A 30 2.19 -2.13 -2.06
C MET A 30 1.03 -1.90 -1.09
N THR A 31 0.14 -0.95 -1.38
CA THR A 31 -1.06 -0.74 -0.55
C THR A 31 -2.10 -1.82 -0.79
N GLY A 32 -2.27 -2.28 -2.04
CA GLY A 32 -3.20 -3.32 -2.44
C GLY A 32 -2.89 -4.67 -1.80
N MET A 33 -1.62 -5.06 -1.76
CA MET A 33 -1.22 -6.32 -1.12
C MET A 33 -1.50 -6.37 0.39
N ILE A 34 -1.60 -5.19 1.04
CA ILE A 34 -1.92 -5.10 2.47
C ILE A 34 -3.43 -5.01 2.68
N SER A 35 -4.13 -4.20 1.87
CA SER A 35 -5.57 -3.99 1.99
C SER A 35 -6.38 -5.23 1.57
N GLY A 36 -5.85 -6.01 0.62
CA GLY A 36 -6.51 -7.18 0.06
C GLY A 36 -7.81 -6.89 -0.70
N SER A 37 -8.14 -5.61 -0.94
CA SER A 37 -9.35 -5.17 -1.64
C SER A 37 -8.98 -4.21 -2.77
N SER A 38 -9.17 -4.64 -4.01
CA SER A 38 -8.91 -3.81 -5.18
C SER A 38 -9.79 -2.55 -5.23
N ILE A 39 -11.05 -2.68 -4.83
CA ILE A 39 -12.00 -1.55 -4.82
C ILE A 39 -11.56 -0.49 -3.80
N ALA A 40 -11.34 -0.91 -2.53
CA ALA A 40 -10.89 0.00 -1.49
C ALA A 40 -9.53 0.64 -1.84
N ASN A 41 -8.63 -0.13 -2.45
CA ASN A 41 -7.33 0.36 -2.87
C ASN A 41 -7.46 1.39 -3.99
N THR A 42 -8.23 1.11 -5.05
CA THR A 42 -8.46 2.04 -6.17
C THR A 42 -9.05 3.37 -5.67
N VAL A 43 -10.02 3.34 -4.77
CA VAL A 43 -10.60 4.56 -4.20
C VAL A 43 -9.57 5.32 -3.36
N THR A 44 -8.77 4.63 -2.57
CA THR A 44 -7.82 5.27 -1.66
C THR A 44 -6.60 5.84 -2.39
N THR A 45 -5.97 5.06 -3.27
CA THR A 45 -4.75 5.47 -3.97
C THR A 45 -5.05 6.29 -5.21
N GLY A 46 -6.13 5.98 -5.92
CA GLY A 46 -6.52 6.64 -7.17
C GLY A 46 -6.83 8.13 -7.00
N THR A 47 -7.31 8.56 -5.83
CA THR A 47 -7.52 9.98 -5.51
C THR A 47 -6.23 10.80 -5.62
N PHE A 48 -5.06 10.17 -5.44
CA PHE A 48 -3.75 10.81 -5.55
C PHE A 48 -3.07 10.51 -6.89
N THR A 49 -3.07 9.27 -7.30
CA THR A 49 -2.29 8.78 -8.45
C THR A 49 -2.89 9.22 -9.79
N ILE A 50 -4.22 9.15 -9.95
CA ILE A 50 -4.89 9.54 -11.20
C ILE A 50 -4.66 11.02 -11.54
N PRO A 51 -4.86 12.00 -10.62
CA PRO A 51 -4.57 13.40 -10.91
C PRO A 51 -3.10 13.65 -11.30
N ILE A 52 -2.14 12.96 -10.68
CA ILE A 52 -0.73 13.13 -10.99
C ILE A 52 -0.41 12.56 -12.37
N MET A 53 -0.91 11.38 -12.72
CA MET A 53 -0.75 10.80 -14.06
C MET A 53 -1.35 11.70 -15.14
N LYS A 54 -2.52 12.30 -14.90
CA LYS A 54 -3.15 13.25 -15.82
C LYS A 54 -2.30 14.51 -16.03
N LYS A 55 -1.75 15.07 -14.95
CA LYS A 55 -0.86 16.25 -15.04
C LYS A 55 0.40 15.99 -15.86
N THR A 56 0.86 14.76 -15.93
CA THR A 56 2.06 14.38 -16.69
C THR A 56 1.76 13.93 -18.13
N GLY A 57 0.49 13.96 -18.55
CA GLY A 57 0.09 13.77 -19.95
C GLY A 57 -0.57 12.44 -20.27
N PHE A 58 -0.87 11.59 -19.28
CA PHE A 58 -1.74 10.45 -19.51
C PHE A 58 -3.20 10.90 -19.67
N SER A 59 -3.94 10.25 -20.57
CA SER A 59 -5.39 10.47 -20.66
C SER A 59 -6.09 9.95 -19.40
N GLN A 60 -7.30 10.47 -19.13
CA GLN A 60 -8.06 10.10 -17.94
C GLN A 60 -8.37 8.59 -17.91
N GLU A 61 -8.70 8.03 -19.07
CA GLU A 61 -9.02 6.60 -19.24
C GLU A 61 -7.79 5.73 -18.94
N LYS A 62 -6.62 6.12 -19.46
CA LYS A 62 -5.36 5.38 -19.24
C LYS A 62 -4.91 5.48 -17.79
N ALA A 63 -5.00 6.66 -17.18
CA ALA A 63 -4.68 6.84 -15.77
C ALA A 63 -5.59 5.98 -14.88
N GLY A 64 -6.89 5.96 -15.16
CA GLY A 64 -7.84 5.10 -14.47
C GLY A 64 -7.56 3.62 -14.68
N ALA A 65 -7.27 3.20 -15.91
CA ALA A 65 -6.95 1.81 -16.24
C ALA A 65 -5.68 1.32 -15.53
N ILE A 66 -4.63 2.14 -15.48
CA ILE A 66 -3.38 1.82 -14.77
C ILE A 66 -3.65 1.64 -13.27
N GLU A 67 -4.41 2.56 -12.67
CA GLU A 67 -4.72 2.50 -11.24
C GLU A 67 -5.57 1.27 -10.89
N VAL A 68 -6.63 1.00 -11.64
CA VAL A 68 -7.49 -0.17 -11.41
C VAL A 68 -6.70 -1.47 -11.59
N SER A 69 -5.92 -1.59 -12.67
CA SER A 69 -5.10 -2.77 -12.92
C SER A 69 -4.05 -2.98 -11.81
N SER A 70 -3.44 -1.91 -11.32
CA SER A 70 -2.46 -1.97 -10.23
C SER A 70 -3.11 -2.44 -8.92
N SER A 71 -4.31 -1.94 -8.63
CA SER A 71 -5.09 -2.32 -7.45
C SER A 71 -5.54 -3.77 -7.49
N VAL A 72 -5.98 -4.26 -8.66
CA VAL A 72 -6.37 -5.67 -8.86
C VAL A 72 -5.15 -6.57 -8.71
N ASN A 73 -4.02 -6.21 -9.32
CA ASN A 73 -2.77 -6.95 -9.15
C ASN A 73 -2.27 -6.95 -7.71
N GLY A 74 -2.45 -5.84 -6.96
CA GLY A 74 -2.14 -5.78 -5.53
C GLY A 74 -2.90 -6.80 -4.70
N GLN A 75 -4.17 -7.04 -5.04
CA GLN A 75 -5.01 -8.00 -4.33
C GLN A 75 -4.52 -9.46 -4.46
N ILE A 76 -3.80 -9.79 -5.54
CA ILE A 76 -3.22 -11.13 -5.75
C ILE A 76 -1.75 -11.21 -5.35
N MET A 77 -1.15 -10.08 -4.94
CA MET A 77 0.26 -10.02 -4.57
C MET A 77 0.47 -10.51 -3.14
N PRO A 78 1.33 -11.52 -2.91
CA PRO A 78 1.74 -11.89 -1.57
C PRO A 78 2.40 -10.72 -0.80
N PRO A 79 2.39 -10.71 0.55
CA PRO A 79 2.07 -11.85 1.43
C PRO A 79 0.62 -11.95 1.92
N VAL A 80 -0.17 -10.85 1.87
CA VAL A 80 -1.50 -10.85 2.52
C VAL A 80 -2.58 -11.32 1.56
N MET A 81 -2.50 -10.88 0.30
CA MET A 81 -3.51 -11.21 -0.73
C MET A 81 -4.94 -10.81 -0.30
N GLY A 82 -5.91 -11.03 -1.15
CA GLY A 82 -7.32 -10.81 -0.80
C GLY A 82 -7.96 -12.01 -0.10
N ALA A 83 -9.18 -11.83 0.41
CA ALA A 83 -9.96 -12.89 1.04
C ALA A 83 -10.09 -14.15 0.17
N ALA A 84 -10.07 -14.00 -1.15
CA ALA A 84 -10.12 -15.10 -2.10
C ALA A 84 -9.01 -16.14 -1.91
N ALA A 85 -7.82 -15.74 -1.48
CA ALA A 85 -6.72 -16.67 -1.24
C ALA A 85 -6.98 -17.60 -0.06
N PHE A 86 -7.65 -17.12 0.99
CA PHE A 86 -8.06 -17.96 2.13
C PHE A 86 -9.16 -18.95 1.73
N VAL A 87 -10.12 -18.46 0.98
CA VAL A 87 -11.21 -19.31 0.44
C VAL A 87 -10.62 -20.38 -0.47
N MET A 88 -9.71 -20.01 -1.37
CA MET A 88 -9.01 -20.94 -2.25
C MET A 88 -8.25 -22.02 -1.48
N ALA A 89 -7.46 -21.64 -0.47
CA ALA A 89 -6.73 -22.58 0.38
C ALA A 89 -7.68 -23.59 1.03
N SER A 90 -8.83 -23.13 1.53
CA SER A 90 -9.85 -23.96 2.16
C SER A 90 -10.50 -24.93 1.17
N PHE A 91 -10.85 -24.47 -0.04
CA PHE A 91 -11.50 -25.32 -1.05
C PHE A 91 -10.58 -26.40 -1.62
N ILE A 92 -9.30 -26.05 -1.83
CA ILE A 92 -8.31 -26.99 -2.40
C ILE A 92 -7.74 -27.93 -1.33
N GLY A 93 -7.91 -27.59 -0.03
CA GLY A 93 -7.37 -28.38 1.08
C GLY A 93 -5.87 -28.24 1.25
N VAL A 94 -5.29 -27.09 0.84
CA VAL A 94 -3.87 -26.78 1.01
C VAL A 94 -3.67 -25.68 2.07
N THR A 95 -2.43 -25.52 2.54
CA THR A 95 -2.11 -24.44 3.46
C THR A 95 -2.13 -23.09 2.74
N TYR A 96 -2.47 -22.01 3.46
CA TYR A 96 -2.39 -20.65 2.90
C TYR A 96 -0.98 -20.34 2.33
N PHE A 97 0.06 -20.84 2.98
CA PHE A 97 1.44 -20.68 2.52
C PHE A 97 1.69 -21.30 1.14
N GLU A 98 1.08 -22.44 0.83
CA GLU A 98 1.17 -23.06 -0.49
C GLU A 98 0.49 -22.15 -1.56
N VAL A 99 -0.67 -21.58 -1.25
CA VAL A 99 -1.33 -20.62 -2.16
C VAL A 99 -0.42 -19.41 -2.40
N VAL A 100 0.18 -18.84 -1.35
CA VAL A 100 1.14 -17.71 -1.44
C VAL A 100 2.32 -18.05 -2.35
N LYS A 101 2.93 -19.22 -2.18
CA LYS A 101 4.06 -19.66 -3.02
C LYS A 101 3.71 -19.72 -4.50
N HIS A 102 2.55 -20.32 -4.82
CA HIS A 102 2.12 -20.49 -6.20
C HIS A 102 1.63 -19.17 -6.83
N ALA A 103 1.05 -18.27 -6.04
CA ALA A 103 0.60 -16.95 -6.51
C ALA A 103 1.76 -15.98 -6.78
N PHE A 104 2.92 -16.18 -6.17
CA PHE A 104 4.04 -15.24 -6.23
C PHE A 104 4.52 -15.00 -7.67
N LEU A 105 4.76 -16.06 -8.42
CA LEU A 105 5.28 -15.96 -9.80
C LEU A 105 4.27 -15.29 -10.76
N PRO A 106 2.99 -15.70 -10.81
CA PRO A 106 1.99 -15.00 -11.63
C PRO A 106 1.83 -13.52 -11.27
N ALA A 107 1.85 -13.19 -9.98
CA ALA A 107 1.76 -11.80 -9.52
C ALA A 107 2.94 -10.96 -10.02
N ILE A 108 4.17 -11.44 -9.90
CA ILE A 108 5.36 -10.75 -10.41
C ILE A 108 5.27 -10.54 -11.91
N ILE A 109 4.93 -11.58 -12.67
CA ILE A 109 4.80 -11.49 -14.14
C ILE A 109 3.76 -10.42 -14.51
N SER A 110 2.62 -10.39 -13.84
CA SER A 110 1.57 -9.40 -14.05
C SER A 110 2.04 -7.97 -13.76
N TYR A 111 2.79 -7.76 -12.67
CA TYR A 111 3.38 -6.44 -12.37
C TYR A 111 4.43 -6.01 -13.38
N ILE A 112 5.31 -6.91 -13.82
CA ILE A 112 6.31 -6.62 -14.85
C ILE A 112 5.60 -6.24 -16.16
N ALA A 113 4.57 -6.97 -16.56
CA ALA A 113 3.79 -6.67 -17.75
C ALA A 113 3.12 -5.29 -17.67
N LEU A 114 2.45 -4.98 -16.56
CA LEU A 114 1.81 -3.69 -16.36
C LEU A 114 2.81 -2.53 -16.35
N PHE A 115 3.95 -2.72 -15.70
CA PHE A 115 5.04 -1.75 -15.64
C PHE A 115 5.62 -1.50 -17.05
N TYR A 116 5.81 -2.56 -17.83
CA TYR A 116 6.31 -2.47 -19.19
C TYR A 116 5.31 -1.80 -20.13
N ILE A 117 4.03 -2.18 -20.07
CA ILE A 117 2.96 -1.56 -20.87
C ILE A 117 2.87 -0.06 -20.56
N SER A 118 2.90 0.33 -19.29
CA SER A 118 2.88 1.74 -18.89
C SER A 118 4.12 2.50 -19.38
N HIS A 119 5.27 1.82 -19.45
CA HIS A 119 6.49 2.39 -20.02
C HIS A 119 6.39 2.65 -21.51
N LEU A 120 5.90 1.66 -22.27
CA LEU A 120 5.68 1.81 -23.71
C LEU A 120 4.68 2.93 -24.03
N GLU A 121 3.62 3.03 -23.25
CA GLU A 121 2.65 4.11 -23.40
C GLU A 121 3.27 5.49 -23.15
N ALA A 122 4.10 5.60 -22.09
CA ALA A 122 4.85 6.82 -21.81
C ALA A 122 5.83 7.19 -22.93
N LEU A 123 6.47 6.19 -23.56
CA LEU A 123 7.32 6.40 -24.73
C LEU A 123 6.53 6.93 -25.93
N LYS A 124 5.39 6.29 -26.22
CA LYS A 124 4.50 6.67 -27.33
C LYS A 124 3.99 8.10 -27.18
N LEU A 125 3.70 8.53 -25.95
CA LEU A 125 3.21 9.88 -25.66
C LEU A 125 4.35 10.90 -25.48
N GLY A 126 5.62 10.50 -25.59
CA GLY A 126 6.77 11.39 -25.39
C GLY A 126 6.91 11.92 -23.95
N LEU A 127 6.33 11.24 -22.97
CA LEU A 127 6.31 11.70 -21.57
C LEU A 127 7.70 11.65 -20.95
N LYS A 128 7.97 12.63 -20.10
CA LYS A 128 9.18 12.70 -19.28
C LYS A 128 8.91 12.13 -17.87
N GLY A 129 9.91 12.06 -17.03
CA GLY A 129 9.78 11.84 -15.59
C GLY A 129 9.32 13.11 -14.88
N MET A 130 9.09 13.00 -13.58
CA MET A 130 8.83 14.14 -12.71
C MET A 130 10.09 14.98 -12.54
N ASP A 131 9.91 16.28 -12.31
CA ASP A 131 11.02 17.18 -11.97
C ASP A 131 11.60 16.84 -10.59
N ASP A 132 12.89 17.12 -10.42
CA ASP A 132 13.62 16.81 -9.18
C ASP A 132 12.99 17.44 -7.94
N ALA A 133 12.37 18.61 -8.10
CA ALA A 133 11.69 19.31 -7.00
C ALA A 133 10.42 18.60 -6.50
N ASP A 134 9.75 17.84 -7.38
CA ASP A 134 8.49 17.17 -7.06
C ASP A 134 8.68 15.74 -6.55
N VAL A 135 9.90 15.19 -6.66
CA VAL A 135 10.19 13.83 -6.23
C VAL A 135 10.65 13.81 -4.77
N PRO A 136 9.96 13.06 -3.89
CA PRO A 136 10.38 12.94 -2.49
C PRO A 136 11.80 12.36 -2.35
N HIS A 137 12.56 12.83 -1.35
CA HIS A 137 13.88 12.27 -1.05
C HIS A 137 13.76 10.83 -0.52
N LEU A 138 14.29 9.86 -1.26
CA LEU A 138 14.17 8.43 -0.97
C LEU A 138 14.58 8.09 0.48
N LYS A 139 15.76 8.52 0.92
CA LYS A 139 16.28 8.22 2.27
C LYS A 139 15.38 8.80 3.37
N LYS A 140 14.94 10.05 3.21
CA LYS A 140 14.06 10.71 4.18
C LYS A 140 12.69 10.04 4.23
N THR A 141 12.11 9.73 3.07
CA THR A 141 10.82 9.06 2.96
C THR A 141 10.88 7.65 3.56
N PHE A 142 11.90 6.86 3.21
CA PHE A 142 12.08 5.53 3.75
C PHE A 142 12.16 5.52 5.29
N LEU A 143 13.01 6.38 5.86
CA LEU A 143 13.20 6.46 7.31
C LEU A 143 11.94 6.96 8.04
N SER A 144 11.16 7.84 7.44
CA SER A 144 9.95 8.39 8.07
C SER A 144 8.86 7.37 8.32
N GLY A 145 8.84 6.30 7.54
CA GLY A 145 7.80 5.27 7.61
C GLY A 145 8.28 3.88 8.03
N LEU A 146 9.51 3.77 8.52
CA LEU A 146 10.08 2.48 8.95
C LEU A 146 9.19 1.75 9.95
N HIS A 147 8.50 2.49 10.80
CA HIS A 147 7.56 1.95 11.77
C HIS A 147 6.37 1.22 11.14
N PHE A 148 5.98 1.55 9.89
CA PHE A 148 4.93 0.82 9.17
C PHE A 148 5.40 -0.55 8.65
N LEU A 149 6.71 -0.77 8.53
CA LEU A 149 7.26 -2.05 8.10
C LEU A 149 7.25 -3.09 9.22
N ILE A 150 7.22 -2.66 10.49
CA ILE A 150 7.23 -3.57 11.65
C ILE A 150 6.03 -4.54 11.64
N PRO A 151 4.77 -4.08 11.51
CA PRO A 151 3.61 -4.98 11.42
C PRO A 151 3.68 -5.94 10.23
N ILE A 152 4.20 -5.46 9.09
CA ILE A 152 4.35 -6.29 7.89
C ILE A 152 5.40 -7.38 8.14
N PHE A 153 6.52 -7.02 8.77
CA PHE A 153 7.55 -8.00 9.15
C PHE A 153 7.01 -9.04 10.14
N VAL A 154 6.26 -8.60 11.16
CA VAL A 154 5.61 -9.50 12.12
C VAL A 154 4.66 -10.46 11.40
N LEU A 155 3.83 -9.96 10.47
CA LEU A 155 2.92 -10.77 9.69
C LEU A 155 3.66 -11.84 8.88
N ILE A 156 4.67 -11.43 8.11
CA ILE A 156 5.45 -12.34 7.28
C ILE A 156 6.17 -13.37 8.14
N PHE A 157 6.79 -12.96 9.23
CA PHE A 157 7.50 -13.84 10.15
C PHE A 157 6.59 -14.91 10.74
N LEU A 158 5.40 -14.53 11.24
CA LEU A 158 4.46 -15.48 11.81
C LEU A 158 3.85 -16.41 10.76
N LEU A 159 3.53 -15.89 9.57
CA LEU A 159 2.88 -16.65 8.52
C LEU A 159 3.82 -17.59 7.78
N VAL A 160 5.04 -17.11 7.45
CA VAL A 160 5.99 -17.82 6.59
C VAL A 160 6.97 -18.66 7.40
N TYR A 161 7.57 -18.07 8.44
CA TYR A 161 8.60 -18.73 9.22
C TYR A 161 8.01 -19.63 10.31
N MET A 162 7.09 -19.09 11.12
CA MET A 162 6.44 -19.84 12.18
C MET A 162 5.29 -20.73 11.69
N ARG A 163 4.81 -20.53 10.44
CA ARG A 163 3.71 -21.28 9.82
C ARG A 163 2.43 -21.29 10.65
N TYR A 164 2.17 -20.22 11.39
CA TYR A 164 0.91 -20.05 12.11
C TYR A 164 -0.24 -19.82 11.15
N THR A 165 -1.47 -20.02 11.66
CA THR A 165 -2.66 -19.73 10.88
C THR A 165 -2.72 -18.25 10.50
N ALA A 166 -3.35 -17.96 9.35
CA ALA A 166 -3.46 -16.60 8.86
C ALA A 166 -4.19 -15.68 9.86
N GLY A 167 -5.28 -16.16 10.49
CA GLY A 167 -6.02 -15.41 11.50
C GLY A 167 -5.16 -15.02 12.70
N PHE A 168 -4.35 -15.96 13.21
CA PHE A 168 -3.40 -15.71 14.30
C PHE A 168 -2.34 -14.68 13.89
N SER A 169 -1.75 -14.84 12.71
CA SER A 169 -0.71 -13.95 12.20
C SER A 169 -1.22 -12.52 12.00
N ILE A 170 -2.44 -12.36 11.45
CA ILE A 170 -3.09 -11.06 11.25
C ILE A 170 -3.41 -10.40 12.59
N PHE A 171 -3.89 -11.15 13.58
CA PHE A 171 -4.19 -10.62 14.91
C PHE A 171 -2.94 -9.97 15.54
N TYR A 172 -1.82 -10.68 15.59
CA TYR A 172 -0.57 -10.16 16.17
C TYR A 172 0.05 -9.03 15.33
N ALA A 173 -0.05 -9.09 14.01
CA ALA A 173 0.36 -8.00 13.14
C ALA A 173 -0.47 -6.72 13.40
N THR A 174 -1.79 -6.86 13.57
CA THR A 174 -2.67 -5.73 13.92
C THR A 174 -2.35 -5.20 15.32
N LEU A 175 -2.13 -6.07 16.28
CA LEU A 175 -1.72 -5.67 17.63
C LEU A 175 -0.39 -4.90 17.61
N SER A 176 0.59 -5.38 16.84
CA SER A 176 1.87 -4.68 16.67
C SER A 176 1.70 -3.32 16.00
N LEU A 177 0.79 -3.19 15.03
CA LEU A 177 0.47 -1.91 14.39
C LEU A 177 -0.11 -0.91 15.40
N VAL A 178 -1.04 -1.35 16.24
CA VAL A 178 -1.64 -0.51 17.29
C VAL A 178 -0.58 -0.06 18.29
N LEU A 179 0.25 -0.98 18.78
CA LEU A 179 1.34 -0.67 19.71
C LEU A 179 2.34 0.32 19.14
N VAL A 180 2.81 0.10 17.90
CA VAL A 180 3.75 0.99 17.21
C VAL A 180 3.15 2.39 17.02
N ASN A 181 1.86 2.48 16.65
CA ASN A 181 1.19 3.77 16.51
C ASN A 181 1.03 4.49 17.87
N LEU A 182 0.69 3.78 18.93
CA LEU A 182 0.59 4.35 20.29
C LEU A 182 1.94 4.89 20.75
N VAL A 183 3.00 4.10 20.61
CA VAL A 183 4.36 4.50 20.97
C VAL A 183 4.79 5.74 20.15
N ASN A 184 4.56 5.74 18.86
CA ASN A 184 4.92 6.84 17.98
C ASN A 184 4.13 8.12 18.31
N ARG A 185 2.87 7.99 18.74
CA ARG A 185 2.03 9.10 19.19
C ARG A 185 2.51 9.68 20.51
N VAL A 186 2.88 8.83 21.46
CA VAL A 186 3.43 9.24 22.77
C VAL A 186 4.77 9.95 22.60
N ILE A 187 5.64 9.46 21.71
CA ILE A 187 6.96 10.08 21.46
C ILE A 187 6.82 11.44 20.78
N LYS A 188 5.87 11.60 19.84
CA LYS A 188 5.68 12.85 19.08
C LYS A 188 4.90 13.92 19.84
N ASN A 189 4.06 13.55 20.80
CA ASN A 189 3.28 14.47 21.62
C ASN A 189 3.29 14.01 23.09
N PRO A 190 4.29 14.44 23.90
CA PRO A 190 4.34 14.10 25.33
C PRO A 190 3.14 14.63 26.14
N ASP A 191 2.44 15.68 25.65
CA ASP A 191 1.26 16.28 26.32
C ASP A 191 -0.06 15.50 26.12
N PHE A 192 -0.01 14.37 25.41
CA PHE A 192 -1.22 13.58 25.08
C PHE A 192 -1.91 12.96 26.33
N LYS A 193 -1.21 12.86 27.47
CA LYS A 193 -1.81 12.37 28.72
C LYS A 193 -2.91 13.29 29.25
N THR A 194 -2.84 14.57 28.94
CA THR A 194 -3.80 15.57 29.43
C THR A 194 -5.05 15.68 28.58
N LEU A 195 -4.95 15.48 27.25
CA LEU A 195 -6.07 15.67 26.33
C LEU A 195 -7.08 14.51 26.30
N SER A 196 -6.64 13.27 26.55
CA SER A 196 -7.57 12.12 26.56
C SER A 196 -8.48 12.08 27.77
N LEU A 197 -8.07 12.71 28.89
CA LEU A 197 -8.87 12.78 30.12
C LEU A 197 -9.90 13.93 30.08
N ILE A 198 -9.66 14.98 29.29
CA ILE A 198 -10.55 16.14 29.21
C ILE A 198 -11.77 15.86 28.29
N HIS A 199 -11.61 15.03 27.25
CA HIS A 199 -12.74 14.73 26.35
C HIS A 199 -13.73 13.68 26.88
N ILE A 200 -13.42 12.98 27.96
CA ILE A 200 -14.34 12.02 28.60
C ILE A 200 -15.19 12.71 29.67
N SER A 201 -14.84 13.92 30.10
CA SER A 201 -15.48 14.60 31.23
C SER A 201 -16.38 15.79 30.89
N GLU A 202 -16.56 16.18 29.64
CA GLU A 202 -17.53 17.20 29.26
C GLU A 202 -18.87 16.60 28.83
N PRO A 203 -19.91 16.66 29.68
CA PRO A 203 -21.27 16.43 29.23
C PRO A 203 -21.71 17.59 28.32
N THR A 204 -22.25 17.25 27.15
CA THR A 204 -22.85 18.17 26.21
C THR A 204 -23.83 19.10 26.92
N ARG A 205 -23.43 20.34 27.16
CA ARG A 205 -24.31 21.41 27.62
C ARG A 205 -25.10 21.90 26.39
N HIS A 206 -26.30 21.36 26.21
CA HIS A 206 -27.29 21.95 25.33
C HIS A 206 -27.56 23.39 25.81
N ARG A 207 -27.26 24.36 24.96
CA ARG A 207 -27.78 25.70 25.08
C ARG A 207 -29.17 25.76 24.40
N SER A 208 -30.17 25.98 25.19
CA SER A 208 -31.49 26.47 24.82
C SER A 208 -31.40 27.83 24.12
#